data_eed2b8bb80b013261182d06a491ad865
#
_entry.id   eed2b8bb80b013261182d06a491ad865
#
_cell.length_a   1.000
_cell.length_b   1.000
_cell.length_c   1.000
_cell.angle_alpha   90.00
_cell.angle_beta   90.00
_cell.angle_gamma   90.00
#
_symmetry.space_group_name_H-M   'P 1'
#
loop_
_entity.id
_entity.type
_entity.pdbx_description
1 polymer ?
#
loop_
_entity_poly.entity_id
_entity_poly.type
_entity_poly.pdbx_seq_one_letter_code
_entity_poly.pdbx_strand_id
1 'polypeptide(L)'
;LAFCELSCSRYSPRLEAALSLAGENRVELEKVLEHYQRDRKKYKAACFLIENMVGRYTLTNQKLDSLDAEFFDAVGNLDIRFEDTEVNVYLVQIKVNEIWNRVLAKYGDPTKYHYGRSDDLRSVTADYLIDNIDEAFATLDYPWTSHLSFEDFCEYVLPYRYGSEPLTEGWRHYFRERYKWIADSLAGDTNPVAVCRLINQDIATWFLPAGGGHIFKNHPRSLSVDQLRKCRLSSCVEQAAVALFAMRSMGLAVAHCTIPHWGNRSAGHDFNAILTKDNEWADFSAAKFNPGENEMANKPPKVFVKKFSR
;
A
#
# COMPACT_ATOMS: atom_id res chain seq x y z
N LEU A 1 30.50 -42.31 -15.41
CA LEU A 1 30.66 -41.43 -14.27
C LEU A 1 30.13 -40.04 -14.67
N ALA A 2 28.87 -39.76 -14.32
CA ALA A 2 28.28 -38.44 -14.47
C ALA A 2 28.81 -37.57 -13.32
N PHE A 3 29.65 -36.61 -13.64
CA PHE A 3 29.99 -35.53 -12.71
C PHE A 3 28.73 -34.70 -12.51
N CYS A 4 28.11 -34.83 -11.37
CA CYS A 4 27.13 -33.90 -10.86
C CYS A 4 27.94 -32.65 -10.44
N GLU A 5 28.03 -31.64 -11.32
CA GLU A 5 28.54 -30.33 -10.96
C GLU A 5 27.57 -29.78 -9.91
N LEU A 6 27.92 -29.87 -8.65
CA LEU A 6 27.34 -29.08 -7.58
C LEU A 6 27.68 -27.62 -7.88
N SER A 7 26.86 -26.99 -8.73
CA SER A 7 26.86 -25.55 -8.88
C SER A 7 26.59 -24.96 -7.49
N CYS A 8 27.64 -24.42 -6.88
CA CYS A 8 27.51 -23.66 -5.64
C CYS A 8 26.72 -22.40 -6.00
N SER A 9 25.38 -22.47 -5.87
CA SER A 9 24.52 -21.34 -6.17
C SER A 9 24.93 -20.16 -5.28
N ARG A 10 25.19 -19.01 -5.91
CA ARG A 10 25.55 -17.74 -5.22
C ARG A 10 24.42 -17.30 -4.27
N TYR A 11 23.20 -17.74 -4.49
CA TYR A 11 21.99 -17.32 -3.82
C TYR A 11 21.31 -18.47 -3.05
N SER A 12 20.44 -18.15 -2.10
CA SER A 12 19.58 -19.15 -1.47
C SER A 12 18.70 -19.86 -2.51
N PRO A 13 18.29 -21.11 -2.30
CA PRO A 13 17.41 -21.81 -3.25
C PRO A 13 16.12 -21.04 -3.56
N ARG A 14 15.57 -20.34 -2.59
CA ARG A 14 14.34 -19.55 -2.74
C ARG A 14 14.58 -18.31 -3.59
N LEU A 15 15.68 -17.59 -3.34
CA LEU A 15 16.06 -16.43 -4.13
C LEU A 15 16.39 -16.82 -5.58
N GLU A 16 17.14 -17.90 -5.77
CA GLU A 16 17.48 -18.39 -7.11
C GLU A 16 16.22 -18.82 -7.90
N ALA A 17 15.25 -19.42 -7.23
CA ALA A 17 13.97 -19.76 -7.85
C ALA A 17 13.21 -18.51 -8.32
N ALA A 18 13.18 -17.44 -7.49
CA ALA A 18 12.56 -16.17 -7.85
C ALA A 18 13.30 -15.50 -9.03
N LEU A 19 14.63 -15.44 -8.98
CA LEU A 19 15.46 -14.89 -10.07
C LEU A 19 15.30 -15.66 -11.38
N SER A 20 15.13 -16.99 -11.30
CA SER A 20 14.88 -17.82 -12.50
C SER A 20 13.52 -17.52 -13.13
N LEU A 21 12.50 -17.18 -12.34
CA LEU A 21 11.17 -16.79 -12.83
C LEU A 21 11.14 -15.37 -13.43
N ALA A 22 12.12 -14.53 -13.09
CA ALA A 22 12.21 -13.15 -13.58
C ALA A 22 12.51 -13.07 -15.10
N GLY A 23 13.08 -14.12 -15.70
CA GLY A 23 13.45 -14.11 -17.12
C GLY A 23 14.49 -13.02 -17.42
N GLU A 24 14.23 -12.19 -18.42
CA GLU A 24 15.13 -11.09 -18.83
C GLU A 24 15.31 -10.03 -17.73
N ASN A 25 14.30 -9.85 -16.88
CA ASN A 25 14.37 -8.89 -15.78
C ASN A 25 15.29 -9.33 -14.62
N ARG A 26 15.82 -10.56 -14.66
CA ARG A 26 16.79 -11.04 -13.68
C ARG A 26 17.94 -10.05 -13.48
N VAL A 27 18.42 -9.45 -14.57
CA VAL A 27 19.50 -8.47 -14.55
C VAL A 27 19.18 -7.27 -13.65
N GLU A 28 17.94 -6.76 -13.70
CA GLU A 28 17.50 -5.67 -12.83
C GLU A 28 17.50 -6.08 -11.35
N LEU A 29 17.00 -7.27 -11.06
CA LEU A 29 16.96 -7.77 -9.67
C LEU A 29 18.37 -8.05 -9.12
N GLU A 30 19.28 -8.57 -9.95
CA GLU A 30 20.68 -8.79 -9.58
C GLU A 30 21.43 -7.46 -9.35
N LYS A 31 21.12 -6.38 -10.10
CA LYS A 31 21.67 -5.04 -9.83
C LYS A 31 21.33 -4.57 -8.41
N VAL A 32 20.13 -4.82 -7.91
CA VAL A 32 19.73 -4.47 -6.52
C VAL A 32 20.58 -5.24 -5.51
N LEU A 33 20.77 -6.53 -5.73
CA LEU A 33 21.61 -7.37 -4.85
C LEU A 33 23.07 -6.94 -4.86
N GLU A 34 23.60 -6.58 -6.03
CA GLU A 34 24.96 -6.06 -6.19
C GLU A 34 25.14 -4.70 -5.54
N HIS A 35 24.14 -3.80 -5.67
CA HIS A 35 24.15 -2.49 -5.02
C HIS A 35 24.34 -2.62 -3.51
N TYR A 36 23.63 -3.56 -2.87
CA TYR A 36 23.69 -3.75 -1.42
C TYR A 36 24.68 -4.83 -0.94
N GLN A 37 25.56 -5.36 -1.77
CA GLN A 37 26.48 -6.45 -1.40
C GLN A 37 27.36 -6.16 -0.17
N ARG A 38 27.61 -4.86 0.13
CA ARG A 38 28.39 -4.40 1.29
C ARG A 38 27.51 -3.98 2.48
N ASP A 39 26.21 -3.81 2.30
CA ASP A 39 25.25 -3.52 3.36
C ASP A 39 24.42 -4.76 3.67
N ARG A 40 24.83 -5.49 4.69
CA ARG A 40 24.20 -6.78 5.05
C ARG A 40 22.70 -6.66 5.35
N LYS A 41 22.25 -5.54 5.96
CA LYS A 41 20.85 -5.37 6.30
C LYS A 41 20.01 -5.08 5.07
N LYS A 42 20.43 -4.13 4.24
CA LYS A 42 19.72 -3.79 2.99
C LYS A 42 19.77 -4.95 2.00
N TYR A 43 20.88 -5.70 1.93
CA TYR A 43 20.97 -6.91 1.13
C TYR A 43 19.92 -7.95 1.53
N LYS A 44 19.75 -8.23 2.83
CA LYS A 44 18.71 -9.14 3.33
C LYS A 44 17.29 -8.63 3.01
N ALA A 45 17.08 -7.33 3.11
CA ALA A 45 15.80 -6.69 2.74
C ALA A 45 15.51 -6.84 1.23
N ALA A 46 16.53 -6.66 0.37
CA ALA A 46 16.42 -6.91 -1.07
C ALA A 46 16.08 -8.38 -1.36
N CYS A 47 16.77 -9.33 -0.72
CA CYS A 47 16.44 -10.75 -0.83
C CYS A 47 14.99 -11.03 -0.42
N PHE A 48 14.55 -10.47 0.72
CA PHE A 48 13.17 -10.63 1.19
C PHE A 48 12.14 -10.12 0.16
N LEU A 49 12.35 -8.95 -0.42
CA LEU A 49 11.45 -8.41 -1.45
C LEU A 49 11.41 -9.31 -2.69
N ILE A 50 12.56 -9.70 -3.22
CA ILE A 50 12.65 -10.51 -4.46
C ILE A 50 12.04 -11.91 -4.23
N GLU A 51 12.35 -12.58 -3.14
CA GLU A 51 11.80 -13.90 -2.81
C GLU A 51 10.28 -13.90 -2.66
N ASN A 52 9.70 -12.79 -2.17
CA ASN A 52 8.27 -12.63 -1.94
C ASN A 52 7.53 -11.89 -3.06
N MET A 53 8.23 -11.55 -4.14
CA MET A 53 7.66 -10.91 -5.33
C MET A 53 6.89 -11.90 -6.22
N VAL A 54 7.14 -13.20 -6.08
CA VAL A 54 6.47 -14.26 -6.86
C VAL A 54 4.95 -14.11 -6.78
N GLY A 55 4.29 -14.03 -7.94
CA GLY A 55 2.83 -13.90 -8.06
C GLY A 55 2.27 -12.53 -7.67
N ARG A 56 3.12 -11.51 -7.44
CA ARG A 56 2.70 -10.11 -7.37
C ARG A 56 2.69 -9.53 -8.77
N TYR A 57 1.69 -8.70 -9.04
CA TYR A 57 1.47 -8.20 -10.40
C TYR A 57 0.63 -6.93 -10.41
N THR A 58 0.69 -6.22 -11.52
CA THR A 58 -0.26 -5.18 -11.89
C THR A 58 -1.19 -5.72 -12.97
N LEU A 59 -2.50 -5.52 -12.84
CA LEU A 59 -3.43 -5.74 -13.95
C LEU A 59 -3.24 -4.64 -14.98
N THR A 60 -3.07 -5.03 -16.25
CA THR A 60 -2.79 -4.11 -17.36
C THR A 60 -3.91 -4.12 -18.38
N ASN A 61 -4.31 -2.93 -18.80
CA ASN A 61 -5.23 -2.72 -19.92
C ASN A 61 -5.17 -1.25 -20.33
N GLN A 62 -4.70 -0.96 -21.54
CA GLN A 62 -4.53 0.41 -22.02
C GLN A 62 -5.82 1.24 -22.00
N LYS A 63 -6.97 0.61 -22.23
CA LYS A 63 -8.27 1.28 -22.17
C LYS A 63 -8.65 1.65 -20.73
N LEU A 64 -8.33 0.77 -19.76
CA LEU A 64 -8.47 1.09 -18.34
C LEU A 64 -7.55 2.22 -17.92
N ASP A 65 -6.29 2.23 -18.38
CA ASP A 65 -5.34 3.29 -18.05
C ASP A 65 -5.83 4.65 -18.55
N SER A 66 -6.41 4.70 -19.75
CA SER A 66 -7.02 5.92 -20.31
C SER A 66 -8.28 6.35 -19.54
N LEU A 67 -9.12 5.39 -19.14
CA LEU A 67 -10.31 5.61 -18.31
C LEU A 67 -9.91 6.19 -16.96
N ASP A 68 -8.95 5.57 -16.30
CA ASP A 68 -8.44 5.98 -14.99
C ASP A 68 -7.83 7.38 -15.04
N ALA A 69 -7.00 7.67 -16.05
CA ALA A 69 -6.39 8.98 -16.21
C ALA A 69 -7.43 10.09 -16.30
N GLU A 70 -8.44 9.93 -17.17
CA GLU A 70 -9.51 10.93 -17.33
C GLU A 70 -10.37 11.05 -16.07
N PHE A 71 -10.72 9.92 -15.45
CA PHE A 71 -11.55 9.89 -14.25
C PHE A 71 -10.85 10.57 -13.06
N PHE A 72 -9.63 10.12 -12.72
CA PHE A 72 -8.93 10.64 -11.56
C PHE A 72 -8.46 12.11 -11.74
N ASP A 73 -8.15 12.53 -12.96
CA ASP A 73 -7.88 13.94 -13.24
C ASP A 73 -9.12 14.80 -13.03
N ALA A 74 -10.28 14.35 -13.49
CA ALA A 74 -11.53 15.09 -13.28
C ALA A 74 -11.93 15.15 -11.81
N VAL A 75 -11.78 14.05 -11.06
CA VAL A 75 -12.09 14.01 -9.61
C VAL A 75 -11.09 14.84 -8.81
N GLY A 76 -9.81 14.77 -9.15
CA GLY A 76 -8.77 15.55 -8.48
C GLY A 76 -8.94 17.07 -8.62
N ASN A 77 -9.60 17.51 -9.68
CA ASN A 77 -9.94 18.91 -9.95
C ASN A 77 -11.29 19.37 -9.36
N LEU A 78 -12.03 18.48 -8.66
CA LEU A 78 -13.23 18.90 -7.95
C LEU A 78 -12.86 19.84 -6.80
N ASP A 79 -13.55 20.97 -6.73
CA ASP A 79 -13.47 21.88 -5.57
C ASP A 79 -14.21 21.23 -4.38
N ILE A 80 -13.45 20.49 -3.58
CA ILE A 80 -13.92 19.86 -2.35
C ILE A 80 -13.26 20.63 -1.20
N ARG A 81 -14.05 21.43 -0.50
CA ARG A 81 -13.60 22.15 0.70
C ARG A 81 -13.76 21.26 1.91
N PHE A 82 -12.67 20.73 2.41
CA PHE A 82 -12.65 19.89 3.61
C PHE A 82 -12.74 20.68 4.91
N GLU A 83 -12.63 22.02 4.86
CA GLU A 83 -12.68 22.93 6.00
C GLU A 83 -14.10 23.18 6.51
N ASP A 84 -15.10 22.97 5.66
CA ASP A 84 -16.50 22.99 6.10
C ASP A 84 -16.77 21.72 6.90
N THR A 85 -17.02 21.86 8.19
CA THR A 85 -17.29 20.78 9.16
C THR A 85 -18.46 19.87 8.76
N GLU A 86 -19.18 20.22 7.71
CA GLU A 86 -20.23 19.44 7.08
C GLU A 86 -20.03 19.34 5.57
N VAL A 87 -18.82 18.90 5.14
CA VAL A 87 -18.72 18.48 3.72
C VAL A 87 -19.82 17.45 3.48
N ASN A 88 -20.79 17.85 2.71
CA ASN A 88 -21.87 16.93 2.38
C ASN A 88 -21.30 15.83 1.47
N VAL A 89 -20.78 14.78 2.11
CA VAL A 89 -20.17 13.59 1.44
C VAL A 89 -21.12 13.08 0.33
N TYR A 90 -22.41 13.20 0.53
CA TYR A 90 -23.42 12.82 -0.44
C TYR A 90 -23.35 13.68 -1.72
N LEU A 91 -23.19 14.99 -1.61
CA LEU A 91 -23.04 15.87 -2.79
C LEU A 91 -21.72 15.61 -3.53
N VAL A 92 -20.64 15.37 -2.81
CA VAL A 92 -19.38 14.97 -3.43
C VAL A 92 -19.55 13.65 -4.19
N GLN A 93 -20.21 12.67 -3.58
CA GLN A 93 -20.46 11.38 -4.20
C GLN A 93 -21.34 11.49 -5.46
N ILE A 94 -22.34 12.37 -5.49
CA ILE A 94 -23.13 12.66 -6.70
C ILE A 94 -22.22 13.15 -7.82
N LYS A 95 -21.39 14.16 -7.57
CA LYS A 95 -20.47 14.72 -8.58
C LYS A 95 -19.48 13.67 -9.10
N VAL A 96 -18.90 12.87 -8.20
CA VAL A 96 -17.98 11.80 -8.58
C VAL A 96 -18.71 10.72 -9.41
N ASN A 97 -19.96 10.37 -9.08
CA ASN A 97 -20.78 9.46 -9.87
C ASN A 97 -21.10 10.00 -11.26
N GLU A 98 -21.38 11.30 -11.39
CA GLU A 98 -21.60 11.95 -12.70
C GLU A 98 -20.35 11.87 -13.57
N ILE A 99 -19.17 12.12 -13.01
CA ILE A 99 -17.88 11.96 -13.71
C ILE A 99 -17.71 10.51 -14.15
N TRP A 100 -17.94 9.55 -13.24
CA TRP A 100 -17.81 8.13 -13.54
C TRP A 100 -18.72 7.69 -14.68
N ASN A 101 -19.99 8.08 -14.63
CA ASN A 101 -20.96 7.75 -15.67
C ASN A 101 -20.57 8.34 -17.04
N ARG A 102 -20.05 9.56 -17.07
CA ARG A 102 -19.52 10.18 -18.30
C ARG A 102 -18.35 9.41 -18.87
N VAL A 103 -17.41 9.00 -18.01
CA VAL A 103 -16.24 8.23 -18.40
C VAL A 103 -16.63 6.83 -18.87
N LEU A 104 -17.59 6.17 -18.19
CA LEU A 104 -18.15 4.89 -18.63
C LEU A 104 -18.85 4.99 -19.99
N ALA A 105 -19.56 6.08 -20.27
CA ALA A 105 -20.19 6.29 -21.58
C ALA A 105 -19.16 6.35 -22.72
N LYS A 106 -17.96 6.87 -22.45
CA LYS A 106 -16.87 6.98 -23.42
C LYS A 106 -16.07 5.67 -23.56
N TYR A 107 -15.72 5.05 -22.45
CA TYR A 107 -14.81 3.90 -22.41
C TYR A 107 -15.54 2.56 -22.27
N GLY A 108 -16.80 2.54 -21.86
CA GLY A 108 -17.56 1.33 -21.55
C GLY A 108 -17.24 0.78 -20.16
N ASP A 109 -17.87 -0.34 -19.84
CA ASP A 109 -17.77 -1.00 -18.53
C ASP A 109 -16.43 -1.74 -18.36
N PRO A 110 -15.56 -1.32 -17.42
CA PRO A 110 -14.27 -1.95 -17.22
C PRO A 110 -14.35 -3.41 -16.75
N THR A 111 -15.46 -3.85 -16.14
CA THR A 111 -15.64 -5.25 -15.75
C THR A 111 -15.68 -6.21 -16.94
N LYS A 112 -15.88 -5.68 -18.16
CA LYS A 112 -15.95 -6.44 -19.41
C LYS A 112 -14.65 -6.40 -20.23
N TYR A 113 -13.62 -5.75 -19.72
CA TYR A 113 -12.34 -5.68 -20.43
C TYR A 113 -11.55 -6.98 -20.30
N HIS A 114 -10.70 -7.25 -21.28
CA HIS A 114 -9.69 -8.32 -21.19
C HIS A 114 -8.42 -7.76 -20.57
N TYR A 115 -8.00 -8.33 -19.47
CA TYR A 115 -6.85 -7.86 -18.73
C TYR A 115 -5.61 -8.70 -19.00
N GLY A 116 -4.50 -8.01 -19.24
CA GLY A 116 -3.17 -8.57 -19.14
C GLY A 116 -2.68 -8.54 -17.70
N ARG A 117 -1.48 -9.06 -17.50
CA ARG A 117 -0.81 -9.11 -16.21
C ARG A 117 0.67 -8.79 -16.40
N SER A 118 1.15 -7.79 -15.69
CA SER A 118 2.57 -7.47 -15.57
C SER A 118 3.06 -7.99 -14.23
N ASP A 119 3.79 -9.11 -14.24
CA ASP A 119 4.36 -9.69 -13.02
C ASP A 119 5.54 -8.84 -12.53
N ASP A 120 5.58 -8.56 -11.22
CA ASP A 120 6.62 -7.72 -10.62
C ASP A 120 8.03 -8.26 -10.88
N LEU A 121 8.23 -9.57 -10.74
CA LEU A 121 9.51 -10.21 -11.07
C LEU A 121 10.01 -9.89 -12.48
N ARG A 122 9.11 -9.60 -13.41
CA ARG A 122 9.42 -9.40 -14.83
C ARG A 122 9.39 -7.94 -15.27
N SER A 123 9.06 -7.02 -14.36
CA SER A 123 8.82 -5.62 -14.74
C SER A 123 9.38 -4.57 -13.78
N VAL A 124 9.64 -4.92 -12.52
CA VAL A 124 10.15 -3.95 -11.54
C VAL A 124 11.62 -3.66 -11.81
N THR A 125 11.98 -2.38 -11.88
CA THR A 125 13.35 -1.93 -12.15
C THR A 125 14.22 -1.94 -10.88
N ALA A 126 15.53 -1.96 -11.08
CA ALA A 126 16.49 -1.85 -9.99
C ALA A 126 16.32 -0.51 -9.25
N ASP A 127 16.19 0.59 -9.98
CA ASP A 127 16.07 1.93 -9.41
C ASP A 127 14.83 2.05 -8.51
N TYR A 128 13.69 1.48 -8.92
CA TYR A 128 12.48 1.46 -8.09
C TYR A 128 12.69 0.72 -6.76
N LEU A 129 13.33 -0.45 -6.80
CA LEU A 129 13.58 -1.23 -5.57
C LEU A 129 14.63 -0.59 -4.68
N ILE A 130 15.68 0.00 -5.24
CA ILE A 130 16.72 0.70 -4.49
C ILE A 130 16.10 1.92 -3.79
N ASP A 131 15.35 2.75 -4.51
CA ASP A 131 14.63 3.89 -3.93
C ASP A 131 13.71 3.43 -2.79
N ASN A 132 12.89 2.39 -3.01
CA ASN A 132 11.98 1.87 -1.99
C ASN A 132 12.72 1.36 -0.74
N ILE A 133 13.86 0.68 -0.92
CA ILE A 133 14.65 0.14 0.20
C ILE A 133 15.33 1.29 0.95
N ASP A 134 15.98 2.22 0.25
CA ASP A 134 16.70 3.32 0.88
C ASP A 134 15.76 4.23 1.66
N GLU A 135 14.63 4.59 1.08
CA GLU A 135 13.59 5.37 1.72
C GLU A 135 12.97 4.64 2.95
N ALA A 136 12.78 3.31 2.86
CA ALA A 136 12.31 2.54 4.00
C ALA A 136 13.35 2.50 5.14
N PHE A 137 14.64 2.30 4.82
CA PHE A 137 15.71 2.28 5.82
C PHE A 137 15.96 3.64 6.45
N ALA A 138 15.76 4.74 5.73
CA ALA A 138 15.85 6.09 6.28
C ALA A 138 14.85 6.34 7.43
N THR A 139 13.77 5.55 7.50
CA THR A 139 12.79 5.67 8.61
C THR A 139 13.29 5.05 9.91
N LEU A 140 14.33 4.21 9.89
CA LEU A 140 14.86 3.57 11.10
C LEU A 140 15.57 4.54 12.04
N ASP A 141 15.82 5.77 11.58
CA ASP A 141 16.37 6.85 12.41
C ASP A 141 15.30 7.51 13.30
N TYR A 142 14.02 7.23 13.06
CA TYR A 142 12.94 7.77 13.89
C TYR A 142 12.85 7.02 15.24
N PRO A 143 12.68 7.73 16.38
CA PRO A 143 12.63 7.10 17.70
C PRO A 143 11.55 6.04 17.86
N TRP A 144 10.40 6.23 17.23
CA TRP A 144 9.25 5.32 17.30
C TRP A 144 9.42 4.02 16.52
N THR A 145 10.53 3.83 15.78
CA THR A 145 10.85 2.57 15.10
C THR A 145 11.76 1.67 15.91
N SER A 146 12.28 2.14 17.05
CA SER A 146 13.29 1.45 17.86
C SER A 146 12.87 0.08 18.41
N HIS A 147 11.56 -0.18 18.49
CA HIS A 147 10.97 -1.45 18.94
C HIS A 147 10.90 -2.53 17.84
N LEU A 148 11.08 -2.13 16.57
CA LEU A 148 10.85 -3.04 15.45
C LEU A 148 11.94 -4.10 15.35
N SER A 149 11.54 -5.36 15.25
CA SER A 149 12.43 -6.41 14.76
C SER A 149 12.71 -6.21 13.27
N PHE A 150 13.79 -6.82 12.77
CA PHE A 150 14.10 -6.77 11.34
C PHE A 150 13.02 -7.51 10.51
N GLU A 151 12.45 -8.56 11.06
CA GLU A 151 11.37 -9.34 10.48
C GLU A 151 10.09 -8.49 10.34
N ASP A 152 9.70 -7.74 11.38
CA ASP A 152 8.53 -6.86 11.34
C ASP A 152 8.75 -5.69 10.37
N PHE A 153 9.97 -5.13 10.34
CA PHE A 153 10.32 -4.13 9.36
C PHE A 153 10.17 -4.65 7.92
N CYS A 154 10.71 -5.84 7.64
CA CYS A 154 10.60 -6.45 6.31
C CYS A 154 9.16 -6.77 5.93
N GLU A 155 8.33 -7.21 6.88
CA GLU A 155 6.96 -7.62 6.61
C GLU A 155 5.99 -6.43 6.47
N TYR A 156 6.13 -5.41 7.32
CA TYR A 156 5.10 -4.38 7.46
C TYR A 156 5.52 -2.98 7.05
N VAL A 157 6.81 -2.65 7.03
CA VAL A 157 7.33 -1.32 6.62
C VAL A 157 7.88 -1.34 5.20
N LEU A 158 8.74 -2.32 4.89
CA LEU A 158 9.49 -2.42 3.64
C LEU A 158 8.62 -2.62 2.37
N PRO A 159 7.47 -3.33 2.38
CA PRO A 159 6.74 -3.64 1.16
C PRO A 159 6.26 -2.41 0.39
N TYR A 160 6.34 -2.51 -0.94
CA TYR A 160 6.09 -1.41 -1.88
C TYR A 160 4.68 -1.42 -2.49
N ARG A 161 3.87 -2.42 -2.20
CA ARG A 161 2.49 -2.56 -2.71
C ARG A 161 1.55 -3.19 -1.68
N TYR A 162 0.23 -3.13 -1.95
CA TYR A 162 -0.80 -3.77 -1.13
C TYR A 162 -1.75 -4.69 -1.92
N GLY A 163 -1.84 -4.53 -3.25
CA GLY A 163 -2.73 -5.29 -4.11
C GLY A 163 -2.19 -5.44 -5.53
N SER A 164 -3.03 -5.19 -6.54
CA SER A 164 -2.71 -5.26 -7.97
C SER A 164 -2.57 -3.88 -8.63
N GLU A 165 -2.30 -2.86 -7.83
CA GLU A 165 -2.16 -1.47 -8.26
C GLU A 165 -0.96 -1.26 -9.19
N PRO A 166 -1.03 -0.27 -10.11
CA PRO A 166 0.15 0.27 -10.76
C PRO A 166 1.12 0.83 -9.74
N LEU A 167 2.41 0.54 -9.90
CA LEU A 167 3.44 1.08 -9.00
C LEU A 167 3.59 2.59 -9.23
N THR A 168 3.76 3.34 -8.15
CA THR A 168 4.02 4.78 -8.15
C THR A 168 5.46 5.01 -7.70
N GLU A 169 6.26 5.72 -8.49
CA GLU A 169 7.62 6.13 -8.12
C GLU A 169 7.58 7.24 -7.05
N GLY A 170 8.56 7.25 -6.15
CA GLY A 170 8.72 8.30 -5.14
C GLY A 170 7.59 8.43 -4.12
N TRP A 171 6.70 7.44 -3.99
CA TRP A 171 5.57 7.51 -3.07
C TRP A 171 5.98 7.63 -1.60
N ARG A 172 7.10 7.00 -1.21
CA ARG A 172 7.63 7.11 0.16
C ARG A 172 8.13 8.52 0.43
N HIS A 173 8.90 9.08 -0.49
CA HIS A 173 9.38 10.45 -0.41
C HIS A 173 8.22 11.45 -0.27
N TYR A 174 7.18 11.30 -1.09
CA TYR A 174 6.01 12.16 -1.02
C TYR A 174 5.36 12.18 0.36
N PHE A 175 5.07 11.01 0.93
CA PHE A 175 4.42 10.95 2.24
C PHE A 175 5.38 11.33 3.36
N ARG A 176 6.67 11.03 3.27
CA ARG A 176 7.66 11.44 4.24
C ARG A 176 7.79 12.97 4.29
N GLU A 177 7.83 13.64 3.16
CA GLU A 177 7.83 15.11 3.11
C GLU A 177 6.54 15.71 3.67
N ARG A 178 5.39 15.09 3.39
CA ARG A 178 4.11 15.52 3.95
C ARG A 178 4.08 15.45 5.48
N TYR A 179 4.69 14.43 6.06
CA TYR A 179 4.64 14.14 7.50
C TYR A 179 5.93 14.45 8.26
N LYS A 180 6.92 15.08 7.64
CA LYS A 180 8.18 15.42 8.30
C LYS A 180 8.01 16.27 9.58
N TRP A 181 6.98 17.11 9.63
CA TRP A 181 6.65 17.93 10.80
C TRP A 181 6.35 17.10 12.06
N ILE A 182 5.97 15.84 11.92
CA ILE A 182 5.69 14.94 13.04
C ILE A 182 6.96 14.66 13.83
N ALA A 183 8.11 14.53 13.15
CA ALA A 183 9.38 14.31 13.81
C ALA A 183 9.76 15.46 14.75
N ASP A 184 9.46 16.70 14.34
CA ASP A 184 9.69 17.88 15.18
C ASP A 184 8.67 17.96 16.33
N SER A 185 7.40 17.63 16.05
CA SER A 185 6.30 17.69 17.01
C SER A 185 6.41 16.63 18.12
N LEU A 186 6.95 15.48 17.81
CA LEU A 186 7.12 14.34 18.71
C LEU A 186 8.60 14.05 19.00
N ALA A 187 9.41 15.10 19.13
CA ALA A 187 10.84 14.97 19.34
C ALA A 187 11.15 14.06 20.53
N GLY A 188 11.80 12.91 20.24
CA GLY A 188 12.16 11.91 21.24
C GLY A 188 11.04 10.96 21.69
N ASP A 189 9.80 11.10 21.22
CA ASP A 189 8.74 10.15 21.53
C ASP A 189 8.95 8.83 20.77
N THR A 190 8.97 7.73 21.50
CA THR A 190 9.12 6.37 20.98
C THR A 190 7.79 5.66 20.72
N ASN A 191 6.66 6.34 20.89
CA ASN A 191 5.34 5.73 20.78
C ASN A 191 4.82 5.75 19.33
N PRO A 192 4.83 4.62 18.59
CA PRO A 192 4.34 4.57 17.20
C PRO A 192 2.84 4.88 17.08
N VAL A 193 2.05 4.65 18.14
CA VAL A 193 0.62 4.96 18.17
C VAL A 193 0.37 6.47 18.12
N ALA A 194 1.22 7.27 18.74
CA ALA A 194 1.11 8.73 18.69
C ALA A 194 1.31 9.24 17.24
N VAL A 195 2.33 8.74 16.56
CA VAL A 195 2.60 9.05 15.13
C VAL A 195 1.42 8.60 14.25
N CYS A 196 0.93 7.38 14.47
CA CYS A 196 -0.21 6.82 13.74
C CYS A 196 -1.46 7.71 13.88
N ARG A 197 -1.76 8.20 15.09
CA ARG A 197 -2.88 9.11 15.34
C ARG A 197 -2.77 10.42 14.56
N LEU A 198 -1.60 11.04 14.55
CA LEU A 198 -1.38 12.28 13.81
C LEU A 198 -1.56 12.09 12.30
N ILE A 199 -1.00 11.02 11.74
CA ILE A 199 -1.18 10.70 10.32
C ILE A 199 -2.65 10.41 10.01
N ASN A 200 -3.33 9.63 10.86
CA ASN A 200 -4.73 9.27 10.66
C ASN A 200 -5.66 10.51 10.72
N GLN A 201 -5.39 11.42 11.62
CA GLN A 201 -6.10 12.70 11.72
C GLN A 201 -5.84 13.58 10.49
N ASP A 202 -4.60 13.67 9.99
CA ASP A 202 -4.31 14.39 8.76
C ASP A 202 -5.02 13.76 7.54
N ILE A 203 -5.00 12.43 7.40
CA ILE A 203 -5.72 11.74 6.31
C ILE A 203 -7.21 12.13 6.33
N ALA A 204 -7.84 12.21 7.50
CA ALA A 204 -9.24 12.60 7.63
C ALA A 204 -9.54 14.03 7.12
N THR A 205 -8.53 14.89 7.01
CA THR A 205 -8.70 16.27 6.50
C THR A 205 -8.76 16.34 4.97
N TRP A 206 -8.36 15.31 4.24
CA TRP A 206 -8.28 15.36 2.78
C TRP A 206 -8.79 14.10 2.06
N PHE A 207 -9.18 13.06 2.81
CA PHE A 207 -9.65 11.79 2.27
C PHE A 207 -10.94 11.38 2.97
N LEU A 208 -12.07 11.50 2.26
CA LEU A 208 -13.39 11.28 2.82
C LEU A 208 -13.79 9.80 2.78
N PRO A 209 -14.35 9.26 3.87
CA PRO A 209 -14.96 7.95 3.86
C PRO A 209 -16.28 7.99 3.09
N ALA A 210 -16.38 7.26 1.98
CA ALA A 210 -17.63 7.07 1.26
C ALA A 210 -18.47 5.98 1.91
N GLY A 211 -19.76 6.23 2.05
CA GLY A 211 -20.74 5.20 2.43
C GLY A 211 -20.92 4.13 1.34
N GLY A 212 -21.55 3.02 1.67
CA GLY A 212 -21.57 1.73 0.97
C GLY A 212 -22.12 1.60 -0.45
N GLY A 213 -22.13 2.63 -1.26
CA GLY A 213 -22.55 2.55 -2.67
C GLY A 213 -21.53 3.19 -3.59
N HIS A 214 -20.32 2.61 -3.70
CA HIS A 214 -19.23 3.32 -4.31
C HIS A 214 -18.79 2.78 -5.66
N ILE A 215 -18.27 3.70 -6.42
CA ILE A 215 -17.75 3.64 -7.76
C ILE A 215 -16.69 2.55 -7.91
N PHE A 216 -15.83 2.43 -6.89
CA PHE A 216 -14.70 1.51 -6.95
C PHE A 216 -15.04 0.05 -6.65
N LYS A 217 -16.28 -0.27 -6.23
CA LYS A 217 -16.67 -1.66 -5.94
C LYS A 217 -16.45 -2.61 -7.12
N ASN A 218 -16.56 -2.09 -8.34
CA ASN A 218 -16.37 -2.85 -9.57
C ASN A 218 -15.11 -2.42 -10.34
N HIS A 219 -14.24 -1.63 -9.71
CA HIS A 219 -12.95 -1.30 -10.31
C HIS A 219 -12.06 -2.55 -10.31
N PRO A 220 -11.51 -2.94 -11.45
CA PRO A 220 -10.90 -4.26 -11.62
C PRO A 220 -9.55 -4.44 -10.92
N ARG A 221 -8.89 -3.34 -10.57
CA ARG A 221 -7.59 -3.36 -9.88
C ARG A 221 -7.56 -2.40 -8.69
N SER A 222 -6.64 -2.63 -7.77
CA SER A 222 -6.34 -1.72 -6.68
C SER A 222 -5.85 -0.37 -7.21
N LEU A 223 -6.12 0.72 -6.48
CA LEU A 223 -5.71 2.06 -6.88
C LEU A 223 -4.23 2.31 -6.55
N SER A 224 -3.50 2.91 -7.47
CA SER A 224 -2.13 3.39 -7.23
C SER A 224 -2.12 4.54 -6.21
N VAL A 225 -0.95 4.87 -5.66
CA VAL A 225 -0.81 6.01 -4.74
C VAL A 225 -1.26 7.32 -5.40
N ASP A 226 -0.93 7.54 -6.68
CA ASP A 226 -1.36 8.73 -7.40
C ASP A 226 -2.87 8.80 -7.58
N GLN A 227 -3.52 7.67 -7.84
CA GLN A 227 -4.97 7.59 -7.92
C GLN A 227 -5.61 7.83 -6.55
N LEU A 228 -5.07 7.24 -5.46
CA LEU A 228 -5.53 7.47 -4.09
C LEU A 228 -5.44 8.95 -3.70
N ARG A 229 -4.35 9.65 -4.06
CA ARG A 229 -4.18 11.08 -3.79
C ARG A 229 -5.20 11.96 -4.51
N LYS A 230 -5.64 11.56 -5.70
CA LYS A 230 -6.61 12.29 -6.52
C LYS A 230 -8.06 11.96 -6.14
N CYS A 231 -8.36 10.73 -5.75
CA CYS A 231 -9.73 10.27 -5.57
C CYS A 231 -10.45 10.92 -4.36
N ARG A 232 -9.73 11.29 -3.31
CA ARG A 232 -10.21 12.01 -2.10
C ARG A 232 -11.49 11.47 -1.43
N LEU A 233 -12.10 10.47 -2.00
CA LEU A 233 -13.34 9.87 -1.51
C LEU A 233 -13.33 8.38 -1.86
N SER A 234 -13.43 7.49 -0.86
CA SER A 234 -13.46 6.08 -1.19
C SER A 234 -13.94 5.15 -0.07
N SER A 235 -13.91 3.87 -0.35
CA SER A 235 -14.32 2.80 0.57
C SER A 235 -13.24 2.45 1.59
N CYS A 236 -13.58 1.53 2.48
CA CYS A 236 -12.67 1.02 3.50
C CYS A 236 -11.38 0.41 2.90
N VAL A 237 -11.42 -0.16 1.70
CA VAL A 237 -10.24 -0.75 1.05
C VAL A 237 -9.20 0.31 0.72
N GLU A 238 -9.62 1.40 0.06
CA GLU A 238 -8.73 2.48 -0.34
C GLU A 238 -8.31 3.33 0.88
N GLN A 239 -9.19 3.50 1.88
CA GLN A 239 -8.84 4.12 3.15
C GLN A 239 -7.70 3.34 3.83
N ALA A 240 -7.85 2.01 3.92
CA ALA A 240 -6.80 1.16 4.47
C ALA A 240 -5.51 1.22 3.64
N ALA A 241 -5.60 1.35 2.32
CA ALA A 241 -4.44 1.47 1.44
C ALA A 241 -3.69 2.79 1.63
N VAL A 242 -4.40 3.93 1.67
CA VAL A 242 -3.75 5.24 1.86
C VAL A 242 -3.04 5.33 3.20
N ALA A 243 -3.67 4.82 4.28
CA ALA A 243 -3.02 4.74 5.58
C ALA A 243 -1.77 3.86 5.56
N LEU A 244 -1.85 2.70 4.88
CA LEU A 244 -0.74 1.78 4.75
C LEU A 244 0.49 2.46 4.10
N PHE A 245 0.30 3.14 2.97
CA PHE A 245 1.39 3.86 2.30
C PHE A 245 1.93 5.02 3.13
N ALA A 246 1.05 5.87 3.67
CA ALA A 246 1.42 7.01 4.48
C ALA A 246 2.22 6.61 5.72
N MET A 247 1.77 5.59 6.44
CA MET A 247 2.39 5.12 7.68
C MET A 247 3.70 4.35 7.43
N ARG A 248 3.77 3.52 6.39
CA ARG A 248 5.01 2.87 5.97
C ARG A 248 6.11 3.87 5.63
N SER A 249 5.76 5.02 5.05
CA SER A 249 6.74 6.08 4.72
C SER A 249 7.34 6.75 5.96
N MET A 250 6.68 6.60 7.11
CA MET A 250 7.14 7.10 8.42
C MET A 250 7.67 5.98 9.32
N GLY A 251 7.93 4.79 8.77
CA GLY A 251 8.52 3.66 9.49
C GLY A 251 7.56 2.93 10.43
N LEU A 252 6.27 3.14 10.31
CA LEU A 252 5.29 2.44 11.13
C LEU A 252 4.99 1.04 10.57
N ALA A 253 5.08 0.03 11.43
CA ALA A 253 4.68 -1.33 11.09
C ALA A 253 3.15 -1.43 11.10
N VAL A 254 2.54 -1.32 9.92
CA VAL A 254 1.09 -1.32 9.74
C VAL A 254 0.66 -2.48 8.87
N ALA A 255 -0.31 -3.25 9.36
CA ALA A 255 -0.96 -4.33 8.64
C ALA A 255 -2.26 -3.87 7.99
N HIS A 256 -2.59 -4.47 6.84
CA HIS A 256 -3.91 -4.39 6.22
C HIS A 256 -4.72 -5.60 6.67
N CYS A 257 -5.84 -5.35 7.34
CA CYS A 257 -6.73 -6.36 7.88
C CYS A 257 -8.03 -6.40 7.08
N THR A 258 -8.55 -7.60 6.85
CA THR A 258 -9.79 -7.81 6.10
C THR A 258 -10.72 -8.74 6.85
N ILE A 259 -11.97 -8.34 7.01
CA ILE A 259 -13.10 -9.17 7.39
C ILE A 259 -13.87 -9.46 6.11
N PRO A 260 -13.76 -10.67 5.52
CA PRO A 260 -14.41 -10.95 4.24
C PRO A 260 -15.93 -10.86 4.33
N HIS A 261 -16.45 -11.22 5.49
CA HIS A 261 -17.89 -11.24 5.75
C HIS A 261 -18.18 -11.03 7.24
N TRP A 262 -19.06 -10.12 7.56
CA TRP A 262 -19.55 -9.97 8.94
C TRP A 262 -20.43 -11.15 9.36
N GLY A 263 -20.42 -11.47 10.64
CA GLY A 263 -21.27 -12.55 11.19
C GLY A 263 -22.77 -12.21 11.21
N ASN A 264 -23.12 -10.93 11.08
CA ASN A 264 -24.47 -10.42 11.23
C ASN A 264 -24.99 -9.57 10.05
N ARG A 265 -24.24 -9.47 8.94
CA ARG A 265 -24.65 -8.76 7.72
C ARG A 265 -23.86 -9.18 6.49
N SER A 266 -24.50 -9.08 5.31
CA SER A 266 -23.91 -9.37 4.00
C SER A 266 -22.96 -8.26 3.53
N ALA A 267 -21.81 -8.08 4.19
CA ALA A 267 -20.75 -7.17 3.79
C ALA A 267 -19.46 -7.57 4.48
N GLY A 268 -18.34 -7.14 3.93
CA GLY A 268 -17.02 -7.22 4.57
C GLY A 268 -16.58 -5.87 5.10
N HIS A 269 -15.32 -5.82 5.56
CA HIS A 269 -14.65 -4.59 5.98
C HIS A 269 -13.15 -4.73 5.84
N ASP A 270 -12.49 -3.64 5.42
CA ASP A 270 -11.04 -3.50 5.44
C ASP A 270 -10.66 -2.39 6.42
N PHE A 271 -9.61 -2.63 7.19
CA PHE A 271 -9.10 -1.72 8.19
C PHE A 271 -7.59 -1.96 8.38
N ASN A 272 -6.98 -1.24 9.29
CA ASN A 272 -5.55 -1.38 9.58
C ASN A 272 -5.33 -1.76 11.04
N ALA A 273 -4.15 -2.31 11.31
CA ALA A 273 -3.64 -2.47 12.66
C ALA A 273 -2.18 -2.00 12.70
N ILE A 274 -1.79 -1.32 13.77
CA ILE A 274 -0.43 -0.87 14.02
C ILE A 274 0.23 -1.73 15.09
N LEU A 275 1.50 -2.09 14.89
CA LEU A 275 2.32 -2.75 15.90
C LEU A 275 2.76 -1.69 16.93
N THR A 276 2.36 -1.88 18.18
CA THR A 276 2.71 -0.97 19.30
C THR A 276 4.13 -1.24 19.79
N LYS A 277 4.67 -0.36 20.62
CA LYS A 277 5.98 -0.54 21.26
C LYS A 277 6.04 -1.77 22.18
N ASP A 278 4.89 -2.27 22.63
CA ASP A 278 4.77 -3.44 23.50
C ASP A 278 4.59 -4.73 22.70
N ASN A 279 4.78 -4.67 21.37
CA ASN A 279 4.58 -5.76 20.40
C ASN A 279 3.13 -6.31 20.35
N GLU A 280 2.16 -5.46 20.62
CA GLU A 280 0.74 -5.74 20.48
C GLU A 280 0.18 -5.05 19.23
N TRP A 281 -0.90 -5.59 18.68
CA TRP A 281 -1.58 -4.97 17.54
C TRP A 281 -2.77 -4.14 18.01
N ALA A 282 -2.78 -2.86 17.67
CA ALA A 282 -3.91 -1.95 17.89
C ALA A 282 -4.60 -1.66 16.55
N ASP A 283 -5.86 -2.04 16.43
CA ASP A 283 -6.66 -1.82 15.23
C ASP A 283 -7.19 -0.38 15.15
N PHE A 284 -7.35 0.09 13.91
CA PHE A 284 -7.89 1.42 13.61
C PHE A 284 -8.54 1.43 12.23
N SER A 285 -9.40 2.41 11.99
CA SER A 285 -9.97 2.67 10.66
C SER A 285 -9.45 3.99 10.13
N ALA A 286 -8.75 3.95 9.00
CA ALA A 286 -8.17 5.15 8.40
C ALA A 286 -9.20 6.24 8.14
N ALA A 287 -8.81 7.49 8.40
CA ALA A 287 -9.65 8.68 8.30
C ALA A 287 -10.92 8.67 9.17
N LYS A 288 -11.04 7.74 10.13
CA LYS A 288 -12.26 7.58 10.92
C LYS A 288 -12.03 7.34 12.41
N PHE A 289 -11.32 6.27 12.76
CA PHE A 289 -11.05 5.89 14.14
C PHE A 289 -9.55 5.72 14.36
N ASN A 290 -9.03 6.27 15.46
CA ASN A 290 -7.63 6.10 15.84
C ASN A 290 -7.36 4.70 16.45
N PRO A 291 -6.08 4.30 16.59
CA PRO A 291 -5.72 3.05 17.22
C PRO A 291 -6.32 2.92 18.63
N GLY A 292 -7.01 1.82 18.88
CA GLY A 292 -7.69 1.52 20.13
C GLY A 292 -9.06 2.21 20.31
N GLU A 293 -9.52 2.99 19.32
CA GLU A 293 -10.84 3.65 19.31
C GLU A 293 -11.82 3.00 18.32
N ASN A 294 -11.39 1.95 17.64
CA ASN A 294 -12.16 1.31 16.57
C ASN A 294 -13.22 0.34 17.14
N GLU A 295 -14.36 0.90 17.52
CA GLU A 295 -15.51 0.08 17.93
C GLU A 295 -16.15 -0.60 16.71
N MET A 296 -15.99 -1.92 16.62
CA MET A 296 -16.62 -2.71 15.58
C MET A 296 -18.09 -2.93 15.89
N ALA A 297 -18.98 -2.15 15.26
CA ALA A 297 -20.44 -2.25 15.43
C ALA A 297 -21.03 -3.61 14.99
N ASN A 298 -20.28 -4.40 14.19
CA ASN A 298 -20.67 -5.71 13.70
C ASN A 298 -19.74 -6.79 14.26
N LYS A 299 -20.23 -8.04 14.27
CA LYS A 299 -19.46 -9.19 14.79
C LYS A 299 -18.44 -9.66 13.76
N PRO A 300 -17.13 -9.52 13.99
CA PRO A 300 -16.09 -10.09 13.13
C PRO A 300 -15.93 -11.60 13.42
N PRO A 301 -16.38 -12.49 12.53
CA PRO A 301 -16.21 -13.93 12.76
C PRO A 301 -14.79 -14.37 12.51
N LYS A 302 -14.08 -13.67 11.60
CA LYS A 302 -12.70 -13.94 11.20
C LYS A 302 -12.05 -12.69 10.62
N VAL A 303 -10.81 -12.43 11.04
CA VAL A 303 -9.96 -11.38 10.50
C VAL A 303 -8.78 -12.04 9.80
N PHE A 304 -8.52 -11.60 8.57
CA PHE A 304 -7.32 -11.96 7.82
C PHE A 304 -6.36 -10.77 7.79
N VAL A 305 -5.09 -11.05 8.05
CA VAL A 305 -4.01 -10.08 7.93
C VAL A 305 -3.28 -10.34 6.62
N LYS A 306 -3.20 -9.34 5.75
CA LYS A 306 -2.42 -9.44 4.51
C LYS A 306 -0.94 -9.37 4.83
N LYS A 307 -0.19 -10.38 4.43
CA LYS A 307 1.26 -10.44 4.53
C LYS A 307 1.93 -10.22 3.18
N PHE A 308 3.16 -9.68 3.22
CA PHE A 308 4.01 -9.62 2.04
C PHE A 308 4.77 -10.94 1.86
N SER A 309 5.21 -11.56 2.95
CA SER A 309 5.83 -12.89 2.91
C SER A 309 4.86 -13.98 2.43
N ARG A 310 5.41 -14.98 1.77
CA ARG A 310 4.71 -16.18 1.26
C ARG A 310 5.34 -17.45 1.77
#